data_4db7945c3eccfba61665fdd5332d2870
#
_entry.id   4db7945c3eccfba61665fdd5332d2870
#
_cell.length_a   1.000
_cell.length_b   1.000
_cell.length_c   1.000
_cell.angle_alpha   90.00
_cell.angle_beta   90.00
_cell.angle_gamma   90.00
#
_symmetry.space_group_name_H-M   'P 1'
#
loop_
_entity.id
_entity.type
_entity.pdbx_description
1 polymer ?
#
loop_
_entity_poly.entity_id
_entity_poly.type
_entity_poly.pdbx_seq_one_letter_code
_entity_poly.pdbx_strand_id
1 'polypeptide(L)'
;MDNKIILLVEDNPDDEALTLRALRKSNVMNEVVVARDGVEALDYLFGERSYSGRDTSVMPELTLLDLKMPKMDGLEVLRHIRADERTKLLPVVILTSSKEECDLIQGYSLGANSYIRKPVDFVQFSRAVQHLGLYWLVLNVAPPKVMMAKK
;
A
#
# COMPACT_ATOMS: atom_id res chain seq x y z
N MET A 1 -16.90 -9.23 -12.07
CA MET A 1 -15.64 -8.62 -12.44
C MET A 1 -14.92 -8.12 -11.20
N ASP A 2 -13.71 -8.57 -11.00
CA ASP A 2 -12.96 -8.20 -9.81
C ASP A 2 -12.40 -6.80 -9.95
N ASN A 3 -12.88 -5.89 -9.12
CA ASN A 3 -12.30 -4.57 -9.05
C ASN A 3 -11.11 -4.63 -8.09
N LYS A 4 -9.94 -4.75 -8.67
CA LYS A 4 -8.71 -4.74 -7.88
C LYS A 4 -8.44 -3.32 -7.39
N ILE A 5 -8.27 -3.18 -6.10
CA ILE A 5 -8.09 -1.90 -5.46
C ILE A 5 -6.63 -1.75 -5.04
N ILE A 6 -6.08 -0.57 -5.26
CA ILE A 6 -4.76 -0.20 -4.75
C ILE A 6 -4.99 0.80 -3.62
N LEU A 7 -4.43 0.53 -2.46
CA LEU A 7 -4.44 1.49 -1.36
C LEU A 7 -3.11 2.24 -1.38
N LEU A 8 -3.18 3.54 -1.54
CA LEU A 8 -2.00 4.41 -1.51
C LEU A 8 -2.02 5.20 -0.21
N VAL A 9 -1.02 4.98 0.63
CA VAL A 9 -0.90 5.68 1.92
C VAL A 9 0.22 6.69 1.79
N GLU A 10 -0.14 7.97 1.64
CA GLU A 10 0.80 9.03 1.33
C GLU A 10 0.28 10.36 1.81
N ASP A 11 1.06 11.07 2.64
CA ASP A 11 0.64 12.36 3.18
C ASP A 11 1.08 13.54 2.32
N ASN A 12 2.03 13.35 1.42
CA ASN A 12 2.57 14.42 0.58
C ASN A 12 1.75 14.51 -0.71
N PRO A 13 1.06 15.64 -0.95
CA PRO A 13 0.21 15.75 -2.15
C PRO A 13 0.97 15.65 -3.46
N ASP A 14 2.22 16.10 -3.50
CA ASP A 14 3.03 16.02 -4.72
C ASP A 14 3.39 14.58 -5.03
N ASP A 15 3.79 13.82 -4.03
CA ASP A 15 4.10 12.40 -4.20
C ASP A 15 2.85 11.60 -4.54
N GLU A 16 1.72 11.94 -3.94
CA GLU A 16 0.44 11.34 -4.29
C GLU A 16 0.15 11.54 -5.78
N ALA A 17 0.27 12.77 -6.26
CA ALA A 17 0.00 13.08 -7.66
C ALA A 17 0.95 12.35 -8.60
N LEU A 18 2.22 12.26 -8.25
CA LEU A 18 3.20 11.55 -9.05
C LEU A 18 2.87 10.06 -9.16
N THR A 19 2.52 9.45 -8.05
CA THR A 19 2.19 8.02 -8.02
C THR A 19 0.94 7.74 -8.83
N LEU A 20 -0.10 8.54 -8.65
CA LEU A 20 -1.35 8.37 -9.41
C LEU A 20 -1.11 8.53 -10.91
N ARG A 21 -0.27 9.50 -11.28
CA ARG A 21 0.06 9.73 -12.68
C ARG A 21 0.83 8.57 -13.28
N ALA A 22 1.78 8.01 -12.52
CA ALA A 22 2.56 6.87 -12.98
C ALA A 22 1.67 5.65 -13.19
N LEU A 23 0.74 5.41 -12.30
CA LEU A 23 -0.19 4.28 -12.43
C LEU A 23 -1.07 4.45 -13.67
N ARG A 24 -1.56 5.66 -13.93
CA ARG A 24 -2.37 5.92 -15.11
C ARG A 24 -1.59 5.73 -16.39
N LYS A 25 -0.31 6.14 -16.41
CA LYS A 25 0.54 5.98 -17.58
C LYS A 25 0.79 4.53 -17.93
N SER A 26 0.75 3.65 -16.95
CA SER A 26 0.96 2.22 -17.19
C SER A 26 -0.35 1.48 -17.49
N ASN A 27 -1.42 2.21 -17.75
CA ASN A 27 -2.75 1.65 -18.04
C ASN A 27 -3.30 0.83 -16.88
N VAL A 28 -2.91 1.16 -15.65
CA VAL A 28 -3.49 0.55 -14.47
C VAL A 28 -4.81 1.27 -14.21
N MET A 29 -5.90 0.66 -14.60
CA MET A 29 -7.23 1.25 -14.54
C MET A 29 -7.96 0.89 -13.24
N ASN A 30 -7.23 0.41 -12.27
CA ASN A 30 -7.81 -0.02 -10.99
C ASN A 30 -8.17 1.20 -10.15
N GLU A 31 -9.14 1.01 -9.29
CA GLU A 31 -9.49 2.04 -8.33
C GLU A 31 -8.33 2.25 -7.35
N VAL A 32 -7.95 3.49 -7.13
CA VAL A 32 -6.93 3.83 -6.14
C VAL A 32 -7.61 4.59 -5.02
N VAL A 33 -7.52 4.03 -3.81
CA VAL A 33 -8.00 4.68 -2.61
C VAL A 33 -6.80 5.33 -1.93
N VAL A 34 -6.89 6.61 -1.64
CA VAL A 34 -5.79 7.36 -1.03
C VAL A 34 -6.09 7.59 0.44
N ALA A 35 -5.19 7.15 1.30
CA ALA A 35 -5.21 7.47 2.72
C ALA A 35 -4.04 8.42 2.97
N ARG A 36 -4.29 9.52 3.64
CA ARG A 36 -3.31 10.59 3.79
C ARG A 36 -2.51 10.53 5.09
N ASP A 37 -2.82 9.55 5.93
CA ASP A 37 -2.00 9.24 7.09
C ASP A 37 -2.27 7.80 7.52
N GLY A 38 -1.50 7.33 8.50
CA GLY A 38 -1.59 5.95 8.95
C GLY A 38 -2.92 5.62 9.61
N VAL A 39 -3.49 6.58 10.33
CA VAL A 39 -4.77 6.36 10.99
C VAL A 39 -5.87 6.16 9.95
N GLU A 40 -5.89 7.00 8.92
CA GLU A 40 -6.86 6.86 7.84
C GLU A 40 -6.70 5.52 7.12
N ALA A 41 -5.46 5.07 6.91
CA ALA A 41 -5.21 3.79 6.26
C ALA A 41 -5.82 2.63 7.06
N LEU A 42 -5.61 2.63 8.37
CA LEU A 42 -6.16 1.58 9.22
C LEU A 42 -7.68 1.67 9.31
N ASP A 43 -8.22 2.88 9.37
CA ASP A 43 -9.68 3.07 9.35
C ASP A 43 -10.28 2.46 8.09
N TYR A 44 -9.63 2.66 6.95
CA TYR A 44 -10.09 2.08 5.69
C TYR A 44 -10.04 0.56 5.74
N LEU A 45 -8.90 0.00 6.15
CA LEU A 45 -8.72 -1.46 6.13
C LEU A 45 -9.68 -2.16 7.08
N PHE A 46 -9.94 -1.57 8.24
CA PHE A 46 -10.73 -2.23 9.26
C PHE A 46 -12.17 -1.70 9.35
N GLY A 47 -12.56 -0.80 8.47
CA GLY A 47 -13.93 -0.29 8.39
C GLY A 47 -14.33 0.49 9.62
N GLU A 48 -13.48 1.41 10.06
CA GLU A 48 -13.72 2.19 11.26
C GLU A 48 -13.90 3.67 10.93
N ARG A 49 -14.51 4.41 11.83
CA ARG A 49 -14.73 5.86 11.72
C ARG A 49 -15.37 6.24 10.39
N SER A 50 -14.69 7.01 9.55
CA SER A 50 -15.23 7.45 8.26
C SER A 50 -15.58 6.30 7.33
N TYR A 51 -14.99 5.13 7.56
CA TYR A 51 -15.19 3.96 6.71
C TYR A 51 -16.05 2.88 7.38
N SER A 52 -16.82 3.25 8.39
CA SER A 52 -17.59 2.28 9.17
C SER A 52 -18.62 1.50 8.35
N GLY A 53 -19.04 2.03 7.20
CA GLY A 53 -19.97 1.31 6.33
C GLY A 53 -19.30 0.47 5.25
N ARG A 54 -17.97 0.42 5.23
CA ARG A 54 -17.24 -0.29 4.17
C ARG A 54 -17.29 -1.80 4.38
N ASP A 55 -17.40 -2.52 3.28
CA ASP A 55 -17.32 -3.99 3.31
C ASP A 55 -15.87 -4.40 3.48
N THR A 56 -15.50 -4.83 4.68
CA THR A 56 -14.12 -5.18 4.99
C THR A 56 -13.69 -6.53 4.44
N SER A 57 -14.58 -7.27 3.78
CA SER A 57 -14.17 -8.47 3.06
C SER A 57 -13.48 -8.12 1.74
N VAL A 58 -13.64 -6.88 1.28
CA VAL A 58 -12.99 -6.41 0.06
C VAL A 58 -11.69 -5.72 0.46
N MET A 59 -10.56 -6.40 0.25
CA MET A 59 -9.24 -5.89 0.62
C MET A 59 -8.48 -5.44 -0.61
N PRO A 60 -7.56 -4.48 -0.45
CA PRO A 60 -6.73 -4.05 -1.58
C PRO A 60 -5.87 -5.19 -2.10
N GLU A 61 -5.64 -5.20 -3.42
CA GLU A 61 -4.67 -6.12 -4.02
C GLU A 61 -3.24 -5.71 -3.72
N LEU A 62 -3.02 -4.43 -3.50
CA LEU A 62 -1.69 -3.88 -3.27
C LEU A 62 -1.81 -2.65 -2.38
N THR A 63 -0.93 -2.53 -1.40
CA THR A 63 -0.80 -1.33 -0.57
C THR A 63 0.57 -0.71 -0.82
N LEU A 64 0.57 0.53 -1.27
CA LEU A 64 1.78 1.35 -1.41
C LEU A 64 1.85 2.24 -0.19
N LEU A 65 2.91 2.12 0.59
CA LEU A 65 2.96 2.69 1.93
C LEU A 65 4.21 3.54 2.14
N ASP A 66 4.01 4.82 2.40
CA ASP A 66 5.10 5.71 2.77
C ASP A 66 5.46 5.52 4.24
N LEU A 67 6.72 5.68 4.60
CA LEU A 67 7.17 5.53 5.98
C LEU A 67 7.01 6.80 6.80
N LYS A 68 7.35 7.95 6.24
CA LYS A 68 7.41 9.21 6.98
C LYS A 68 6.11 9.97 6.86
N MET A 69 5.22 9.76 7.82
CA MET A 69 3.92 10.40 7.85
C MET A 69 3.61 10.91 9.25
N PRO A 70 2.76 11.95 9.38
CA PRO A 70 2.34 12.42 10.70
C PRO A 70 1.41 11.42 11.38
N LYS A 71 1.20 11.60 12.67
CA LYS A 71 0.33 10.82 13.54
C LYS A 71 0.84 9.39 13.71
N MET A 72 0.77 8.58 12.67
CA MET A 72 1.22 7.20 12.71
C MET A 72 2.07 6.95 11.48
N ASP A 73 3.34 6.60 11.67
CA ASP A 73 4.24 6.38 10.53
C ASP A 73 3.96 5.04 9.86
N GLY A 74 4.61 4.83 8.70
CA GLY A 74 4.34 3.64 7.89
C GLY A 74 4.75 2.34 8.56
N LEU A 75 5.81 2.34 9.36
CA LEU A 75 6.22 1.13 10.06
C LEU A 75 5.15 0.70 11.07
N GLU A 76 4.55 1.66 11.74
CA GLU A 76 3.47 1.37 12.67
C GLU A 76 2.24 0.81 11.95
N VAL A 77 1.91 1.40 10.79
CA VAL A 77 0.82 0.89 9.95
C VAL A 77 1.10 -0.56 9.55
N LEU A 78 2.31 -0.85 9.11
CA LEU A 78 2.70 -2.20 8.69
C LEU A 78 2.58 -3.18 9.86
N ARG A 79 3.00 -2.76 11.05
CA ARG A 79 2.87 -3.61 12.25
C ARG A 79 1.42 -4.00 12.49
N HIS A 80 0.51 -3.04 12.40
CA HIS A 80 -0.92 -3.32 12.56
C HIS A 80 -1.45 -4.24 11.47
N ILE A 81 -1.03 -4.03 10.22
CA ILE A 81 -1.47 -4.88 9.11
C ILE A 81 -1.05 -6.33 9.35
N ARG A 82 0.18 -6.55 9.78
CA ARG A 82 0.70 -7.91 9.98
C ARG A 82 0.15 -8.59 11.23
N ALA A 83 -0.37 -7.82 12.18
CA ALA A 83 -0.87 -8.37 13.44
C ALA A 83 -2.33 -8.83 13.36
N ASP A 84 -3.08 -8.42 12.36
CA ASP A 84 -4.50 -8.75 12.25
C ASP A 84 -4.71 -9.85 11.23
N GLU A 85 -5.53 -10.84 11.58
CA GLU A 85 -5.79 -11.99 10.71
C GLU A 85 -6.37 -11.60 9.36
N ARG A 86 -7.14 -10.52 9.32
CA ARG A 86 -7.80 -10.08 8.08
C ARG A 86 -6.81 -9.48 7.08
N THR A 87 -5.67 -8.99 7.56
CA THR A 87 -4.76 -8.21 6.72
C THR A 87 -3.33 -8.75 6.69
N LYS A 88 -3.02 -9.76 7.48
CA LYS A 88 -1.63 -10.20 7.63
C LYS A 88 -0.96 -10.67 6.33
N LEU A 89 -1.73 -11.06 5.34
CA LEU A 89 -1.20 -11.53 4.06
C LEU A 89 -1.29 -10.49 2.94
N LEU A 90 -1.75 -9.29 3.23
CA LEU A 90 -1.83 -8.25 2.20
C LEU A 90 -0.45 -7.92 1.63
N PRO A 91 -0.32 -7.80 0.31
CA PRO A 91 0.93 -7.32 -0.27
C PRO A 91 1.15 -5.85 0.11
N VAL A 92 2.28 -5.56 0.71
CA VAL A 92 2.66 -4.20 1.12
C VAL A 92 4.01 -3.87 0.54
N VAL A 93 4.07 -2.80 -0.22
CA VAL A 93 5.31 -2.28 -0.78
C VAL A 93 5.58 -0.91 -0.16
N ILE A 94 6.73 -0.78 0.46
CA ILE A 94 7.13 0.49 1.03
C ILE A 94 7.71 1.37 -0.08
N LEU A 95 7.14 2.57 -0.22
CA LEU A 95 7.52 3.50 -1.28
C LEU A 95 7.83 4.83 -0.61
N THR A 96 9.11 5.08 -0.33
CA THR A 96 9.51 6.21 0.49
C THR A 96 10.82 6.82 0.04
N SER A 97 11.01 8.09 0.40
CA SER A 97 12.29 8.78 0.19
C SER A 97 13.27 8.57 1.33
N SER A 98 12.89 7.85 2.38
CA SER A 98 13.80 7.58 3.50
C SER A 98 15.00 6.79 3.02
N LYS A 99 16.20 7.26 3.38
CA LYS A 99 17.44 6.58 3.04
C LYS A 99 18.07 5.91 4.27
N GLU A 100 17.39 5.95 5.38
CA GLU A 100 17.94 5.40 6.61
C GLU A 100 17.91 3.87 6.55
N GLU A 101 19.06 3.28 6.75
CA GLU A 101 19.19 1.83 6.70
C GLU A 101 18.34 1.14 7.74
N CYS A 102 18.19 1.74 8.92
CA CYS A 102 17.37 1.14 9.97
C CYS A 102 15.90 1.05 9.57
N ASP A 103 15.38 2.02 8.83
CA ASP A 103 14.01 1.97 8.33
C ASP A 103 13.83 0.81 7.36
N LEU A 104 14.81 0.60 6.49
CA LEU A 104 14.78 -0.49 5.52
C LEU A 104 14.75 -1.84 6.22
N ILE A 105 15.64 -2.03 7.19
CA ILE A 105 15.72 -3.28 7.93
C ILE A 105 14.43 -3.53 8.70
N GLN A 106 13.89 -2.51 9.37
CA GLN A 106 12.66 -2.66 10.13
C GLN A 106 11.47 -2.98 9.22
N GLY A 107 11.42 -2.36 8.03
CA GLY A 107 10.36 -2.66 7.08
C GLY A 107 10.32 -4.12 6.70
N TYR A 108 11.45 -4.69 6.36
CA TYR A 108 11.50 -6.11 6.02
C TYR A 108 11.23 -6.99 7.23
N SER A 109 11.73 -6.62 8.41
CA SER A 109 11.48 -7.37 9.63
C SER A 109 10.00 -7.41 9.98
N LEU A 110 9.25 -6.37 9.66
CA LEU A 110 7.81 -6.30 9.89
C LEU A 110 6.99 -6.93 8.76
N GLY A 111 7.64 -7.46 7.75
CA GLY A 111 6.97 -8.23 6.72
C GLY A 111 6.55 -7.46 5.48
N ALA A 112 7.29 -6.41 5.13
CA ALA A 112 7.06 -5.75 3.83
C ALA A 112 7.44 -6.72 2.71
N ASN A 113 6.66 -6.72 1.63
CA ASN A 113 6.94 -7.57 0.48
C ASN A 113 8.04 -6.98 -0.39
N SER A 114 8.11 -5.66 -0.46
CA SER A 114 9.15 -4.96 -1.21
C SER A 114 9.38 -3.59 -0.61
N TYR A 115 10.53 -3.05 -0.88
CA TYR A 115 10.90 -1.72 -0.44
C TYR A 115 11.47 -0.98 -1.64
N ILE A 116 10.87 0.14 -2.01
CA ILE A 116 11.33 0.94 -3.11
C ILE A 116 11.63 2.33 -2.61
N ARG A 117 12.88 2.76 -2.82
CA ARG A 117 13.28 4.12 -2.50
C ARG A 117 12.76 5.03 -3.60
N LYS A 118 12.05 6.09 -3.22
CA LYS A 118 11.55 7.06 -4.18
C LYS A 118 12.74 7.69 -4.90
N PRO A 119 12.83 7.57 -6.24
CA PRO A 119 13.88 8.24 -6.99
C PRO A 119 13.63 9.74 -7.01
N VAL A 120 14.72 10.50 -7.12
CA VAL A 120 14.61 11.93 -7.33
C VAL A 120 14.07 12.21 -8.73
N ASP A 121 14.46 11.35 -9.67
CA ASP A 121 14.09 11.48 -11.07
C ASP A 121 12.68 10.94 -11.29
N PHE A 122 11.80 11.80 -11.82
CA PHE A 122 10.42 11.44 -12.07
C PHE A 122 10.29 10.23 -13.00
N VAL A 123 11.12 10.15 -14.04
CA VAL A 123 11.05 9.05 -15.00
C VAL A 123 11.36 7.72 -14.34
N GLN A 124 12.40 7.69 -13.49
CA GLN A 124 12.75 6.48 -12.78
C GLN A 124 11.67 6.09 -11.77
N PHE A 125 11.11 7.06 -11.08
CA PHE A 125 10.02 6.81 -10.15
C PHE A 125 8.80 6.23 -10.87
N SER A 126 8.42 6.85 -11.98
CA SER A 126 7.30 6.36 -12.79
C SER A 126 7.51 4.94 -13.26
N ARG A 127 8.72 4.64 -13.69
CA ARG A 127 9.06 3.31 -14.20
C ARG A 127 8.97 2.26 -13.10
N ALA A 128 9.45 2.58 -11.92
CA ALA A 128 9.38 1.68 -10.78
C ALA A 128 7.93 1.38 -10.40
N VAL A 129 7.10 2.41 -10.33
CA VAL A 129 5.69 2.23 -10.00
C VAL A 129 4.97 1.43 -11.07
N GLN A 130 5.28 1.65 -12.34
CA GLN A 130 4.69 0.88 -13.44
C GLN A 130 5.03 -0.60 -13.32
N HIS A 131 6.26 -0.94 -12.99
CA HIS A 131 6.66 -2.33 -12.81
C HIS A 131 5.90 -2.98 -11.65
N LEU A 132 5.76 -2.27 -10.54
CA LEU A 132 5.02 -2.79 -9.39
C LEU A 132 3.56 -3.02 -9.75
N GLY A 133 2.94 -2.04 -10.39
CA GLY A 133 1.54 -2.16 -10.77
C GLY A 133 1.32 -3.38 -11.65
N LEU A 134 2.17 -3.57 -12.64
CA LEU A 134 2.04 -4.71 -13.53
C LEU A 134 2.19 -6.02 -12.78
N TYR A 135 3.24 -6.14 -11.98
CA TYR A 135 3.49 -7.39 -11.26
C TYR A 135 2.34 -7.75 -10.32
N TRP A 136 1.97 -6.82 -9.43
CA TRP A 136 1.03 -7.13 -8.37
C TRP A 136 -0.42 -7.24 -8.86
N LEU A 137 -0.77 -6.53 -9.93
CA LEU A 137 -2.15 -6.51 -10.42
C LEU A 137 -2.40 -7.54 -11.51
N VAL A 138 -1.35 -7.94 -12.24
CA VAL A 138 -1.50 -8.84 -13.38
C VAL A 138 -0.88 -10.21 -13.14
N LEU A 139 0.36 -10.23 -12.65
CA LEU A 139 1.13 -11.46 -12.54
C LEU A 139 1.02 -12.16 -11.20
N ASN A 140 0.85 -11.39 -10.13
CA ASN A 140 0.82 -11.97 -8.79
C ASN A 140 -0.51 -12.69 -8.51
N VAL A 141 -0.42 -13.78 -7.77
CA VAL A 141 -1.61 -14.50 -7.29
C VAL A 141 -1.83 -14.11 -5.83
N ALA A 142 -2.95 -13.48 -5.55
CA ALA A 142 -3.26 -13.04 -4.20
C ALA A 142 -3.55 -14.23 -3.27
N PRO A 143 -3.35 -14.08 -1.96
CA PRO A 143 -3.72 -15.13 -1.01
C PRO A 143 -5.21 -15.45 -1.11
N PRO A 144 -5.60 -16.72 -0.98
CA PRO A 144 -7.01 -17.09 -1.05
C PRO A 144 -7.82 -16.48 0.10
N LYS A 145 -8.99 -15.96 -0.22
CA LYS A 145 -9.87 -15.38 0.79
C LYS A 145 -10.31 -16.40 1.83
N VAL A 146 -10.48 -17.64 1.40
CA VAL A 146 -10.91 -18.72 2.29
C VAL A 146 -9.95 -18.88 3.47
N MET A 147 -8.64 -18.76 3.23
CA MET A 147 -7.66 -18.87 4.30
C MET A 147 -7.79 -17.75 5.32
N MET A 148 -8.21 -16.57 4.89
CA MET A 148 -8.36 -15.42 5.75
C MET A 148 -9.69 -15.43 6.50
N ALA A 149 -10.71 -16.08 5.95
CA ALA A 149 -12.05 -16.09 6.52
C ALA A 149 -12.25 -17.19 7.57
N LYS A 150 -11.38 -18.16 7.62
CA LYS A 150 -11.52 -19.29 8.52
C LYS A 150 -10.93 -19.02 9.89
N LYS A 151 -11.42 -18.05 10.56
CA LYS A 151 -10.86 -17.73 11.87
C LYS A 151 -11.86 -17.86 12.99
#